data_bd0caab8a3e9e820f7c975510916e1f0
#
_entry.id   bd0caab8a3e9e820f7c975510916e1f0
#
_cell.length_a   1.000
_cell.length_b   1.000
_cell.length_c   1.000
_cell.angle_alpha   90.00
_cell.angle_beta   90.00
_cell.angle_gamma   90.00
#
_symmetry.space_group_name_H-M   'P 1'
#
loop_
_entity.id
_entity.type
_entity.pdbx_description
1 polymer ?
#
loop_
_entity_poly.entity_id
_entity_poly.type
_entity_poly.pdbx_seq_one_letter_code
_entity_poly.pdbx_strand_id
1 'polypeptide(L)'
;MKQEIIPFIRSKDYKFIKDIGQGGLGKTYLIEDELIGEQFVCKKYIPMYDEHKELYYDHFVEEIKLLHLLYHVNVVRVFNFYLYPAHRTGYILMEYVDGKIISDYIASNPHRIDDIFVQVIGGFRHLEEHNILHRDIRPENLMVSNEGYLKIIDFGFGKK
;
A
#
# COMPACT_ATOMS: atom_id res chain seq x y z
N MET A 1 -33.30 4.35 18.67
CA MET A 1 -33.30 3.23 17.71
C MET A 1 -31.93 2.54 17.73
N LYS A 2 -31.93 1.24 17.89
CA LYS A 2 -30.66 0.50 17.70
C LYS A 2 -30.35 0.45 16.23
N GLN A 3 -29.13 0.84 15.89
CA GLN A 3 -28.65 0.76 14.53
C GLN A 3 -28.44 -0.72 14.16
N GLU A 4 -29.02 -1.14 13.06
CA GLU A 4 -28.86 -2.50 12.57
C GLU A 4 -27.47 -2.66 11.99
N ILE A 5 -26.74 -3.67 12.45
CA ILE A 5 -25.42 -4.04 11.91
C ILE A 5 -25.62 -5.28 11.06
N ILE A 6 -25.26 -5.17 9.78
CA ILE A 6 -25.34 -6.29 8.85
C ILE A 6 -23.97 -6.99 8.82
N PRO A 7 -23.86 -8.20 9.39
CA PRO A 7 -22.61 -8.93 9.34
C PRO A 7 -22.39 -9.55 7.96
N PHE A 8 -21.16 -9.48 7.47
CA PHE A 8 -20.74 -10.26 6.31
C PHE A 8 -20.26 -11.61 6.78
N ILE A 9 -21.02 -12.63 6.47
CA ILE A 9 -20.76 -14.01 6.92
C ILE A 9 -19.67 -14.68 6.07
N ARG A 10 -19.33 -14.08 4.94
CA ARG A 10 -18.43 -14.68 3.98
C ARG A 10 -16.96 -14.50 4.40
N SER A 11 -16.31 -15.57 4.76
CA SER A 11 -14.85 -15.59 4.88
C SER A 11 -14.23 -15.71 3.50
N LYS A 12 -13.11 -15.07 3.29
CA LYS A 12 -12.36 -15.13 2.04
C LYS A 12 -10.94 -15.55 2.34
N ASP A 13 -10.50 -16.64 1.73
CA ASP A 13 -9.16 -17.15 1.89
C ASP A 13 -8.28 -16.68 0.73
N TYR A 14 -7.07 -16.28 1.08
CA TYR A 14 -6.04 -15.92 0.11
C TYR A 14 -4.88 -16.90 0.22
N LYS A 15 -4.35 -17.26 -0.93
CA LYS A 15 -3.15 -18.08 -0.97
C LYS A 15 -1.92 -17.22 -0.69
N PHE A 16 -1.11 -17.63 0.28
CA PHE A 16 0.19 -17.00 0.52
C PHE A 16 1.16 -17.36 -0.61
N ILE A 17 1.81 -16.37 -1.20
CA ILE A 17 2.80 -16.57 -2.26
C ILE A 17 4.21 -16.44 -1.70
N LYS A 18 4.54 -15.27 -1.15
CA LYS A 18 5.87 -15.01 -0.58
C LYS A 18 5.89 -13.76 0.30
N ASP A 19 6.90 -13.67 1.16
CA ASP A 19 7.24 -12.42 1.84
C ASP A 19 7.88 -11.47 0.83
N ILE A 20 7.48 -10.19 0.84
CA ILE A 20 8.06 -9.18 -0.05
C ILE A 20 8.68 -8.00 0.70
N GLY A 21 8.61 -8.00 2.02
CA GLY A 21 9.28 -6.99 2.80
C GLY A 21 8.94 -7.02 4.27
N GLN A 22 9.80 -6.41 5.06
CA GLN A 22 9.57 -6.18 6.48
C GLN A 22 10.07 -4.79 6.83
N GLY A 23 9.16 -3.93 7.26
CA GLY A 23 9.47 -2.59 7.75
C GLY A 23 9.40 -2.51 9.26
N GLY A 24 9.66 -1.33 9.82
CA GLY A 24 9.64 -1.11 11.27
C GLY A 24 8.30 -1.37 11.94
N LEU A 25 7.19 -1.27 11.20
CA LEU A 25 5.84 -1.43 11.73
C LEU A 25 5.07 -2.62 11.17
N GLY A 26 5.68 -3.45 10.33
CA GLY A 26 4.95 -4.59 9.82
C GLY A 26 5.64 -5.40 8.77
N LYS A 27 4.96 -6.44 8.36
CA LYS A 27 5.38 -7.34 7.28
C LYS A 27 4.49 -7.16 6.07
N THR A 28 5.09 -7.36 4.90
CA THR A 28 4.39 -7.24 3.63
C THR A 28 4.47 -8.58 2.90
N TYR A 29 3.31 -9.07 2.47
CA TYR A 29 3.16 -10.36 1.82
C TYR A 29 2.54 -10.20 0.44
N LEU A 30 2.98 -11.05 -0.49
CA LEU A 30 2.27 -11.24 -1.75
C LEU A 30 1.28 -12.39 -1.55
N ILE A 31 0.01 -12.12 -1.83
CA ILE A 31 -1.07 -13.09 -1.71
C ILE A 31 -1.87 -13.16 -3.01
N GLU A 32 -2.61 -14.23 -3.20
CA GLU A 32 -3.41 -14.45 -4.38
C GLU A 32 -4.84 -14.84 -4.02
N ASP A 33 -5.79 -14.22 -4.70
CA ASP A 33 -7.17 -14.69 -4.73
C ASP A 33 -7.31 -15.68 -5.88
N GLU A 34 -7.32 -16.97 -5.57
CA GLU A 34 -7.36 -18.02 -6.59
C GLU A 34 -8.66 -18.02 -7.40
N LEU A 35 -9.75 -17.50 -6.82
CA LEU A 35 -11.05 -17.49 -7.50
C LEU A 35 -11.07 -16.55 -8.71
N ILE A 36 -10.34 -15.45 -8.63
CA ILE A 36 -10.28 -14.48 -9.72
C ILE A 36 -8.90 -14.42 -10.38
N GLY A 37 -7.93 -15.17 -9.85
CA GLY A 37 -6.58 -15.22 -10.41
C GLY A 37 -5.80 -13.92 -10.23
N GLU A 38 -6.11 -13.13 -9.20
CA GLU A 38 -5.47 -11.84 -8.97
C GLU A 38 -4.55 -11.87 -7.76
N GLN A 39 -3.42 -11.19 -7.88
CA GLN A 39 -2.45 -11.04 -6.80
C GLN A 39 -2.61 -9.69 -6.12
N PHE A 40 -2.39 -9.69 -4.81
CA PHE A 40 -2.49 -8.50 -3.98
C PHE A 40 -1.32 -8.44 -3.01
N VAL A 41 -1.04 -7.23 -2.53
CA VAL A 41 -0.12 -7.00 -1.41
C VAL A 41 -0.94 -6.94 -0.14
N CYS A 42 -0.55 -7.72 0.85
CA CYS A 42 -1.12 -7.65 2.19
C CYS A 42 -0.07 -7.10 3.13
N LYS A 43 -0.35 -5.96 3.74
CA LYS A 43 0.54 -5.37 4.74
C LYS A 43 -0.06 -5.59 6.12
N LYS A 44 0.65 -6.35 6.96
CA LYS A 44 0.23 -6.63 8.32
C LYS A 44 0.94 -5.69 9.29
N TYR A 45 0.17 -5.01 10.13
CA TYR A 45 0.72 -4.18 11.20
C TYR A 45 1.25 -5.07 12.31
N ILE A 46 2.56 -5.05 12.52
CA ILE A 46 3.24 -5.77 13.60
C ILE A 46 4.31 -4.82 14.15
N PRO A 47 4.08 -4.16 15.29
CA PRO A 47 5.09 -3.27 15.84
C PRO A 47 6.28 -4.06 16.35
N MET A 48 7.47 -3.50 16.21
CA MET A 48 8.72 -4.13 16.60
C MET A 48 8.86 -4.28 18.12
N TYR A 49 8.21 -3.37 18.86
CA TYR A 49 8.26 -3.35 20.32
C TYR A 49 6.84 -3.24 20.90
N ASP A 50 6.50 -4.12 21.83
CA ASP A 50 5.18 -4.16 22.48
C ASP A 50 4.85 -2.87 23.22
N GLU A 51 5.84 -2.22 23.81
CA GLU A 51 5.67 -0.97 24.59
C GLU A 51 5.16 0.20 23.73
N HIS A 52 5.35 0.14 22.39
CA HIS A 52 4.87 1.16 21.48
C HIS A 52 3.64 0.73 20.67
N LYS A 53 3.12 -0.45 20.96
CA LYS A 53 2.05 -1.08 20.18
C LYS A 53 0.80 -0.21 20.07
N GLU A 54 0.36 0.40 21.18
CA GLU A 54 -0.85 1.22 21.19
C GLU A 54 -0.68 2.53 20.42
N LEU A 55 0.44 3.22 20.65
CA LEU A 55 0.73 4.48 19.99
C LEU A 55 0.83 4.31 18.49
N TYR A 56 1.57 3.31 18.05
CA TYR A 56 1.74 3.06 16.60
C TYR A 56 0.48 2.51 15.97
N TYR A 57 -0.34 1.77 16.72
CA TYR A 57 -1.64 1.32 16.21
C TYR A 57 -2.55 2.51 15.88
N ASP A 58 -2.62 3.49 16.76
CA ASP A 58 -3.42 4.69 16.53
C ASP A 58 -2.92 5.45 15.28
N HIS A 59 -1.60 5.57 15.11
CA HIS A 59 -1.02 6.15 13.90
C HIS A 59 -1.35 5.34 12.65
N PHE A 60 -1.33 4.01 12.75
CA PHE A 60 -1.69 3.12 11.67
C PHE A 60 -3.15 3.35 11.22
N VAL A 61 -4.06 3.46 12.18
CA VAL A 61 -5.48 3.75 11.90
C VAL A 61 -5.65 5.10 11.23
N GLU A 62 -4.96 6.14 11.73
CA GLU A 62 -5.01 7.48 11.13
C GLU A 62 -4.49 7.49 9.69
N GLU A 63 -3.42 6.75 9.42
CA GLU A 63 -2.90 6.63 8.06
C GLU A 63 -3.88 5.91 7.13
N ILE A 64 -4.56 4.88 7.60
CA ILE A 64 -5.58 4.18 6.81
C ILE A 64 -6.70 5.14 6.41
N LYS A 65 -7.11 6.02 7.31
CA LYS A 65 -8.13 7.04 7.01
C LYS A 65 -7.74 7.93 5.83
N LEU A 66 -6.46 8.20 5.67
CA LEU A 66 -5.95 8.98 4.56
C LEU A 66 -5.79 8.14 3.29
N LEU A 67 -5.20 6.95 3.44
CA LEU A 67 -4.86 6.10 2.29
C LEU A 67 -6.08 5.62 1.51
N HIS A 68 -7.20 5.31 2.20
CA HIS A 68 -8.38 4.80 1.51
C HIS A 68 -9.08 5.85 0.64
N LEU A 69 -8.75 7.13 0.84
CA LEU A 69 -9.27 8.24 0.01
C LEU A 69 -8.49 8.40 -1.30
N LEU A 70 -7.31 7.79 -1.41
CA LEU A 70 -6.47 7.96 -2.57
C LEU A 70 -6.98 7.12 -3.74
N TYR A 71 -7.21 7.77 -4.86
CA TYR A 71 -7.59 7.12 -6.10
C TYR A 71 -6.93 7.84 -7.26
N HIS A 72 -5.83 7.27 -7.75
CA HIS A 72 -5.05 7.85 -8.83
C HIS A 72 -4.24 6.76 -9.52
N VAL A 73 -4.12 6.85 -10.84
CA VAL A 73 -3.41 5.83 -11.64
C VAL A 73 -1.95 5.67 -11.24
N ASN A 74 -1.32 6.73 -10.72
CA ASN A 74 0.10 6.73 -10.36
C ASN A 74 0.35 6.51 -8.86
N VAL A 75 -0.68 6.13 -8.13
CA VAL A 75 -0.59 5.82 -6.70
C VAL A 75 -1.16 4.44 -6.46
N VAL A 76 -0.45 3.61 -5.72
CA VAL A 76 -0.92 2.26 -5.41
C VAL A 76 -2.28 2.34 -4.70
N ARG A 77 -3.20 1.47 -5.12
CA ARG A 77 -4.56 1.47 -4.61
C ARG A 77 -4.68 0.62 -3.35
N VAL A 78 -5.35 1.16 -2.34
CA VAL A 78 -5.80 0.40 -1.17
C VAL A 78 -7.21 -0.13 -1.47
N PHE A 79 -7.37 -1.45 -1.52
CA PHE A 79 -8.67 -2.08 -1.79
C PHE A 79 -9.51 -2.23 -0.55
N ASN A 80 -8.88 -2.61 0.57
CA ASN A 80 -9.60 -2.84 1.81
C ASN A 80 -8.64 -2.83 2.98
N PHE A 81 -9.20 -2.78 4.17
CA PHE A 81 -8.43 -2.88 5.41
C PHE A 81 -9.25 -3.65 6.44
N TYR A 82 -8.55 -4.32 7.34
CA TYR A 82 -9.16 -5.14 8.38
C TYR A 82 -8.49 -4.79 9.70
N LEU A 83 -9.26 -4.22 10.63
CA LEU A 83 -8.75 -3.77 11.92
C LEU A 83 -9.25 -4.66 13.02
N TYR A 84 -8.34 -5.01 13.93
CA TYR A 84 -8.63 -5.83 15.12
C TYR A 84 -8.22 -5.04 16.35
N PRO A 85 -9.06 -4.11 16.83
CA PRO A 85 -8.71 -3.20 17.94
C PRO A 85 -8.35 -3.94 19.23
N ALA A 86 -9.02 -5.06 19.52
CA ALA A 86 -8.75 -5.84 20.73
C ALA A 86 -7.32 -6.39 20.75
N HIS A 87 -6.74 -6.68 19.61
CA HIS A 87 -5.38 -7.19 19.47
C HIS A 87 -4.38 -6.14 19.01
N ARG A 88 -4.82 -4.89 18.83
CA ARG A 88 -3.99 -3.78 18.33
C ARG A 88 -3.21 -4.17 17.08
N THR A 89 -3.91 -4.78 16.13
CA THR A 89 -3.33 -5.20 14.85
C THR A 89 -4.30 -4.94 13.71
N GLY A 90 -3.82 -5.12 12.49
CA GLY A 90 -4.64 -4.95 11.31
C GLY A 90 -3.91 -5.32 10.04
N TYR A 91 -4.66 -5.35 8.95
CA TYR A 91 -4.17 -5.66 7.62
C TYR A 91 -4.65 -4.63 6.63
N ILE A 92 -3.80 -4.30 5.67
CA ILE A 92 -4.18 -3.49 4.51
C ILE A 92 -4.03 -4.35 3.27
N LEU A 93 -5.09 -4.42 2.46
CA LEU A 93 -5.07 -5.10 1.17
C LEU A 93 -4.84 -4.06 0.08
N MET A 94 -3.76 -4.20 -0.66
CA MET A 94 -3.29 -3.20 -1.62
C MET A 94 -3.05 -3.82 -2.99
N GLU A 95 -2.99 -2.95 -3.98
CA GLU A 95 -2.59 -3.30 -5.34
C GLU A 95 -1.18 -3.87 -5.35
N TYR A 96 -0.98 -4.98 -6.09
CA TYR A 96 0.35 -5.49 -6.41
C TYR A 96 0.80 -4.91 -7.74
N VAL A 97 1.97 -4.29 -7.75
CA VAL A 97 2.57 -3.73 -8.96
C VAL A 97 3.58 -4.72 -9.50
N ASP A 98 3.21 -5.41 -10.58
CA ASP A 98 4.13 -6.28 -11.30
C ASP A 98 4.89 -5.44 -12.32
N GLY A 99 6.18 -5.23 -12.06
CA GLY A 99 7.00 -4.36 -12.88
C GLY A 99 8.41 -4.21 -12.34
N LYS A 100 9.01 -3.05 -12.67
CA LYS A 100 10.40 -2.75 -12.30
C LYS A 100 10.47 -1.45 -11.49
N ILE A 101 11.50 -1.33 -10.67
CA ILE A 101 11.86 -0.06 -10.05
C ILE A 101 12.14 0.97 -11.15
N ILE A 102 11.79 2.23 -10.90
CA ILE A 102 11.89 3.31 -11.89
C ILE A 102 13.26 3.40 -12.57
N SER A 103 14.33 3.25 -11.81
CA SER A 103 15.70 3.32 -12.36
C SER A 103 15.97 2.21 -13.37
N ASP A 104 15.56 0.98 -13.04
CA ASP A 104 15.73 -0.18 -13.93
C ASP A 104 14.85 -0.06 -15.18
N TYR A 105 13.64 0.43 -15.00
CA TYR A 105 12.72 0.63 -16.12
C TYR A 105 13.26 1.66 -17.11
N ILE A 106 13.74 2.81 -16.63
CA ILE A 106 14.27 3.88 -17.48
C ILE A 106 15.55 3.43 -18.17
N ALA A 107 16.41 2.66 -17.48
CA ALA A 107 17.63 2.11 -18.07
C ALA A 107 17.32 1.25 -19.30
N SER A 108 16.23 0.49 -19.26
CA SER A 108 15.75 -0.34 -20.39
C SER A 108 14.89 0.42 -21.38
N ASN A 109 14.32 1.55 -20.99
CA ASN A 109 13.37 2.33 -21.78
C ASN A 109 13.67 3.83 -21.70
N PRO A 110 14.88 4.28 -22.13
CA PRO A 110 15.28 5.68 -21.95
C PRO A 110 14.39 6.67 -22.70
N HIS A 111 13.72 6.24 -23.75
CA HIS A 111 12.79 7.06 -24.52
C HIS A 111 11.53 7.43 -23.74
N ARG A 112 11.25 6.77 -22.62
CA ARG A 112 10.07 7.02 -21.81
C ARG A 112 10.30 7.93 -20.61
N ILE A 113 11.51 8.49 -20.48
CA ILE A 113 11.85 9.28 -19.28
C ILE A 113 10.91 10.45 -19.06
N ASP A 114 10.54 11.19 -20.11
CA ASP A 114 9.67 12.35 -19.98
C ASP A 114 8.25 11.96 -19.55
N ASP A 115 7.71 10.90 -20.15
CA ASP A 115 6.38 10.38 -19.81
C ASP A 115 6.34 9.89 -18.36
N ILE A 116 7.36 9.16 -17.93
CA ILE A 116 7.43 8.65 -16.56
C ILE A 116 7.57 9.82 -15.56
N PHE A 117 8.35 10.85 -15.88
CA PHE A 117 8.46 12.02 -15.02
C PHE A 117 7.13 12.75 -14.83
N VAL A 118 6.35 12.89 -15.89
CA VAL A 118 5.01 13.49 -15.81
C VAL A 118 4.12 12.66 -14.87
N GLN A 119 4.22 11.35 -14.93
CA GLN A 119 3.47 10.46 -14.05
C GLN A 119 3.91 10.58 -12.59
N VAL A 120 5.22 10.71 -12.32
CA VAL A 120 5.75 10.96 -10.96
C VAL A 120 5.12 12.22 -10.39
N ILE A 121 5.16 13.30 -11.15
CA ILE A 121 4.59 14.59 -10.71
C ILE A 121 3.10 14.44 -10.44
N GLY A 122 2.37 13.77 -11.30
CA GLY A 122 0.92 13.54 -11.13
C GLY A 122 0.60 12.77 -9.86
N GLY A 123 1.36 11.73 -9.56
CA GLY A 123 1.17 10.94 -8.34
C GLY A 123 1.46 11.76 -7.07
N PHE A 124 2.56 12.48 -7.03
CA PHE A 124 2.91 13.31 -5.87
C PHE A 124 1.95 14.47 -5.68
N ARG A 125 1.47 15.07 -6.76
CA ARG A 125 0.44 16.12 -6.67
C ARG A 125 -0.84 15.57 -6.04
N HIS A 126 -1.25 14.36 -6.40
CA HIS A 126 -2.41 13.72 -5.80
C HIS A 126 -2.24 13.52 -4.29
N LEU A 127 -1.06 13.07 -3.86
CA LEU A 127 -0.76 12.94 -2.43
C LEU A 127 -0.83 14.29 -1.72
N GLU A 128 -0.24 15.32 -2.31
CA GLU A 128 -0.23 16.68 -1.75
C GLU A 128 -1.65 17.25 -1.61
N GLU A 129 -2.51 17.03 -2.60
CA GLU A 129 -3.91 17.46 -2.57
C GLU A 129 -4.69 16.80 -1.42
N HIS A 130 -4.25 15.63 -0.94
CA HIS A 130 -4.84 14.93 0.19
C HIS A 130 -4.06 15.13 1.49
N ASN A 131 -3.17 16.14 1.54
CA ASN A 131 -2.34 16.48 2.69
C ASN A 131 -1.43 15.35 3.16
N ILE A 132 -1.02 14.48 2.24
CA ILE A 132 -0.10 13.38 2.52
C ILE A 132 1.28 13.79 2.06
N LEU A 133 2.22 13.85 3.03
CA LEU A 133 3.63 14.08 2.73
C LEU A 133 4.32 12.73 2.57
N HIS A 134 4.89 12.51 1.40
CA HIS A 134 5.73 11.35 1.19
C HIS A 134 7.11 11.64 1.79
N ARG A 135 7.42 10.99 2.91
CA ARG A 135 8.65 11.24 3.67
C ARG A 135 9.83 10.40 3.21
N ASP A 136 9.60 9.47 2.29
CA ASP A 136 10.60 8.51 1.86
C ASP A 136 10.60 8.43 0.33
N ILE A 137 11.08 9.50 -0.29
CA ILE A 137 11.20 9.55 -1.76
C ILE A 137 12.46 8.80 -2.15
N ARG A 138 12.29 7.53 -2.49
CA ARG A 138 13.37 6.65 -2.95
C ARG A 138 12.97 5.99 -4.25
N PRO A 139 13.94 5.68 -5.13
CA PRO A 139 13.64 4.93 -6.35
C PRO A 139 12.91 3.61 -6.08
N GLU A 140 13.21 2.95 -4.96
CA GLU A 140 12.60 1.68 -4.56
C GLU A 140 11.09 1.80 -4.30
N ASN A 141 10.60 3.00 -4.01
CA ASN A 141 9.18 3.28 -3.77
C ASN A 141 8.46 3.77 -5.02
N LEU A 142 9.14 3.80 -6.14
CA LEU A 142 8.59 4.20 -7.43
C LEU A 142 8.78 3.02 -8.40
N MET A 143 7.69 2.36 -8.73
CA MET A 143 7.71 1.24 -9.67
C MET A 143 6.96 1.58 -10.94
N VAL A 144 7.40 1.00 -12.04
CA VAL A 144 6.69 1.09 -13.30
C VAL A 144 6.15 -0.30 -13.64
N SER A 145 4.84 -0.38 -13.80
CA SER A 145 4.17 -1.64 -14.13
C SER A 145 4.56 -2.15 -15.52
N ASN A 146 4.27 -3.42 -15.79
CA ASN A 146 4.52 -4.01 -17.10
C ASN A 146 3.75 -3.32 -18.21
N GLU A 147 2.65 -2.63 -17.89
CA GLU A 147 1.86 -1.83 -18.82
C GLU A 147 2.40 -0.41 -19.01
N GLY A 148 3.45 -0.03 -18.29
CA GLY A 148 4.09 1.28 -18.42
C GLY A 148 3.53 2.38 -17.52
N TYR A 149 2.80 2.03 -16.48
CA TYR A 149 2.28 3.00 -15.50
C TYR A 149 3.18 3.09 -14.28
N LEU A 150 3.58 4.32 -13.94
CA LEU A 150 4.27 4.59 -12.70
C LEU A 150 3.32 4.45 -11.52
N LYS A 151 3.79 3.82 -10.44
CA LYS A 151 3.06 3.68 -9.19
C LYS A 151 3.94 4.07 -8.02
N ILE A 152 3.44 4.95 -7.17
CA ILE A 152 4.05 5.22 -5.87
C ILE A 152 3.54 4.13 -4.92
N ILE A 153 4.45 3.32 -4.38
CA ILE A 153 4.07 2.08 -3.66
C ILE A 153 4.18 2.16 -2.15
N ASP A 154 4.93 3.13 -1.63
CA ASP A 154 5.11 3.29 -0.18
C ASP A 154 5.01 4.76 0.18
N PHE A 155 4.18 5.08 1.17
CA PHE A 155 3.92 6.45 1.61
C PHE A 155 4.63 6.78 2.93
N GLY A 156 5.68 6.06 3.28
CA GLY A 156 6.38 6.28 4.53
C GLY A 156 5.61 5.79 5.76
N PHE A 157 4.87 4.71 5.62
CA PHE A 157 4.11 4.08 6.68
C PHE A 157 4.95 3.87 7.92
N GLY A 158 4.53 4.45 9.05
CA GLY A 158 5.24 4.29 10.30
C GLY A 158 6.53 5.07 10.42
N LYS A 159 6.84 5.94 9.49
CA LYS A 159 7.97 6.87 9.59
C LYS A 159 7.48 8.23 10.07
N LYS A 160 8.15 8.70 11.05
CA LYS A 160 7.95 10.08 11.52
C LYS A 160 8.92 11.00 10.85
#